data_86e7f75979c30cf036b39a16f69f84a6
#
_entry.id   86e7f75979c30cf036b39a16f69f84a6
#
_cell.length_a   1.000
_cell.length_b   1.000
_cell.length_c   1.000
_cell.angle_alpha   90.00
_cell.angle_beta   90.00
_cell.angle_gamma   90.00
#
_symmetry.space_group_name_H-M   'P 1'
#
loop_
_entity.id
_entity.type
_entity.pdbx_description
1 polymer ?
#
loop_
_entity_poly.entity_id
_entity_poly.type
_entity_poly.pdbx_seq_one_letter_code
_entity_poly.pdbx_strand_id
1 'polypeptide(L)'
;MKNTGVIYSSAERTPVVLPELEELLPPLSGEQLSALEADILKNGCYAPVIVNEDMTVVDGHNRKALCEKHGLPYQMAVFAFDDLLEAKQWALDTQKGRRNLEKWELGKIALKLKPEIEARAKKKQQEYHGNQHDGGLSATLPEVHSDPVDTRKELAETVGLGERTMGKVMQIDEHAPAAVKEALDKKELSINQGYNITQQVRELPEEEQEQAAAEAVELEKAKKEIKTLDAEADRKGKIAGQFCKAFEQAVALTPTEENVRCWTEGSRMTPDELADMVAEARELAATFGAIADIIEEKILPTDWRDAHGDDTEESEDAPSDTPAA
;
A
#
# COMPACT_ATOMS: atom_id res chain seq x y z
N MET A 1 6.06 29.61 6.46
CA MET A 1 5.20 29.73 5.25
C MET A 1 3.98 30.61 5.49
N LYS A 2 3.65 31.53 4.55
CA LYS A 2 2.50 32.43 4.64
C LYS A 2 1.86 32.59 3.26
N ASN A 3 0.54 32.41 3.18
CA ASN A 3 -0.21 32.75 1.98
C ASN A 3 -0.26 34.28 1.85
N THR A 4 0.23 34.83 0.75
CA THR A 4 0.25 36.28 0.52
C THR A 4 -1.09 36.83 0.06
N GLY A 5 -2.00 35.99 -0.40
CA GLY A 5 -3.28 36.36 -1.04
C GLY A 5 -3.13 36.87 -2.46
N VAL A 6 -1.92 36.91 -3.01
CA VAL A 6 -1.65 37.36 -4.36
C VAL A 6 -1.85 36.20 -5.36
N ILE A 7 -2.57 36.47 -6.45
CA ILE A 7 -2.83 35.51 -7.52
C ILE A 7 -2.45 36.17 -8.84
N TYR A 8 -1.67 35.47 -9.67
CA TYR A 8 -1.34 35.87 -11.04
C TYR A 8 -1.93 34.89 -12.05
N SER A 9 -2.21 35.36 -13.23
CA SER A 9 -2.50 34.50 -14.38
C SER A 9 -1.20 34.13 -15.10
N SER A 10 -1.18 32.92 -15.74
CA SER A 10 -0.07 32.51 -16.60
C SER A 10 0.14 33.42 -17.81
N ALA A 11 -0.87 34.25 -18.16
CA ALA A 11 -0.75 35.28 -19.20
C ALA A 11 0.00 36.52 -18.70
N GLU A 12 0.03 36.80 -17.41
CA GLU A 12 0.65 37.97 -16.81
C GLU A 12 2.10 37.74 -16.41
N ARG A 13 2.40 36.53 -15.92
CA ARG A 13 3.74 36.16 -15.44
C ARG A 13 4.07 34.71 -15.80
N THR A 14 5.34 34.46 -16.09
CA THR A 14 5.87 33.13 -16.37
C THR A 14 6.56 32.60 -15.12
N PRO A 15 6.15 31.46 -14.56
CA PRO A 15 6.81 30.85 -13.43
C PRO A 15 8.10 30.15 -13.81
N VAL A 16 9.05 30.09 -12.87
CA VAL A 16 10.32 29.39 -13.01
C VAL A 16 10.21 28.00 -12.38
N VAL A 17 10.71 26.98 -13.06
CA VAL A 17 10.80 25.61 -12.53
C VAL A 17 12.23 25.35 -12.06
N LEU A 18 12.40 24.97 -10.79
CA LEU A 18 13.66 24.48 -10.27
C LEU A 18 13.65 22.94 -10.29
N PRO A 19 14.66 22.29 -10.89
CA PRO A 19 14.75 20.84 -10.94
C PRO A 19 14.65 20.19 -9.54
N GLU A 20 15.22 20.82 -8.53
CA GLU A 20 15.20 20.34 -7.14
C GLU A 20 13.79 20.29 -6.51
N LEU A 21 12.85 21.10 -6.98
CA LEU A 21 11.45 21.06 -6.55
C LEU A 21 10.61 20.13 -7.45
N GLU A 22 10.88 20.13 -8.74
CA GLU A 22 10.18 19.27 -9.70
C GLU A 22 10.45 17.78 -9.45
N GLU A 23 11.72 17.44 -9.19
CA GLU A 23 12.16 16.08 -8.93
C GLU A 23 12.02 15.64 -7.48
N LEU A 24 11.57 16.52 -6.58
CA LEU A 24 11.46 16.21 -5.15
C LEU A 24 10.57 14.99 -4.91
N LEU A 25 9.44 14.94 -5.58
CA LEU A 25 8.44 13.89 -5.44
C LEU A 25 8.52 12.90 -6.61
N PRO A 26 8.15 11.63 -6.38
CA PRO A 26 8.03 10.66 -7.46
C PRO A 26 7.08 11.16 -8.55
N PRO A 27 7.35 10.87 -9.84
CA PRO A 27 6.44 11.21 -10.93
C PRO A 27 5.09 10.53 -10.75
N LEU A 28 4.04 11.12 -11.34
CA LEU A 28 2.74 10.48 -11.43
C LEU A 28 2.82 9.22 -12.29
N SER A 29 2.03 8.20 -11.96
CA SER A 29 1.87 7.06 -12.87
C SER A 29 1.21 7.51 -14.18
N GLY A 30 1.40 6.72 -15.25
CA GLY A 30 0.77 7.02 -16.53
C GLY A 30 -0.76 7.18 -16.43
N GLU A 31 -1.41 6.34 -15.63
CA GLU A 31 -2.86 6.43 -15.38
C GLU A 31 -3.24 7.71 -14.64
N GLN A 32 -2.49 8.08 -13.60
CA GLN A 32 -2.71 9.31 -12.83
C GLN A 32 -2.52 10.55 -13.70
N LEU A 33 -1.47 10.55 -14.54
CA LEU A 33 -1.20 11.66 -15.44
C LEU A 33 -2.30 11.80 -16.50
N SER A 34 -2.75 10.70 -17.09
CA SER A 34 -3.84 10.67 -18.06
C SER A 34 -5.17 11.14 -17.46
N ALA A 35 -5.46 10.72 -16.22
CA ALA A 35 -6.65 11.16 -15.50
C ALA A 35 -6.62 12.66 -15.20
N LEU A 36 -5.47 13.20 -14.77
CA LEU A 36 -5.27 14.62 -14.55
C LEU A 36 -5.40 15.43 -15.86
N GLU A 37 -4.84 14.93 -16.96
CA GLU A 37 -4.94 15.55 -18.28
C GLU A 37 -6.40 15.61 -18.75
N ALA A 38 -7.15 14.52 -18.62
CA ALA A 38 -8.57 14.48 -18.98
C ALA A 38 -9.41 15.44 -18.12
N ASP A 39 -9.11 15.57 -16.83
CA ASP A 39 -9.79 16.52 -15.94
C ASP A 39 -9.51 17.98 -16.35
N ILE A 40 -8.25 18.32 -16.59
CA ILE A 40 -7.86 19.67 -17.04
C ILE A 40 -8.50 20.03 -18.38
N LEU A 41 -8.55 19.10 -19.33
CA LEU A 41 -9.17 19.34 -20.64
C LEU A 41 -10.69 19.55 -20.52
N LYS A 42 -11.34 18.86 -19.60
CA LYS A 42 -12.79 18.95 -19.40
C LYS A 42 -13.21 20.14 -18.56
N ASN A 43 -12.51 20.40 -17.47
CA ASN A 43 -12.93 21.33 -16.42
C ASN A 43 -12.05 22.59 -16.31
N GLY A 44 -10.94 22.64 -17.07
CA GLY A 44 -9.91 23.66 -16.91
C GLY A 44 -9.03 23.44 -15.68
N CYS A 45 -8.00 24.25 -15.54
CA CYS A 45 -7.11 24.22 -14.37
C CYS A 45 -7.70 25.03 -13.21
N TYR A 46 -8.65 24.48 -12.47
CA TYR A 46 -9.32 25.15 -11.35
C TYR A 46 -8.48 25.27 -10.07
N ALA A 47 -7.51 24.37 -9.87
CA ALA A 47 -6.61 24.44 -8.73
C ALA A 47 -5.34 25.21 -9.12
N PRO A 48 -4.96 26.29 -8.41
CA PRO A 48 -3.82 27.12 -8.79
C PRO A 48 -2.50 26.34 -8.65
N VAL A 49 -1.52 26.72 -9.45
CA VAL A 49 -0.12 26.36 -9.27
C VAL A 49 0.43 27.20 -8.12
N ILE A 50 1.14 26.62 -7.19
CA ILE A 50 1.73 27.34 -6.04
C ILE A 50 3.13 27.77 -6.41
N VAL A 51 3.40 29.07 -6.26
CA VAL A 51 4.72 29.68 -6.51
C VAL A 51 5.18 30.46 -5.29
N ASN A 52 6.50 30.63 -5.14
CA ASN A 52 7.05 31.54 -4.15
C ASN A 52 7.04 33.01 -4.65
N GLU A 53 7.57 33.92 -3.86
CA GLU A 53 7.63 35.35 -4.21
C GLU A 53 8.51 35.64 -5.45
N ASP A 54 9.51 34.78 -5.71
CA ASP A 54 10.38 34.82 -6.90
C ASP A 54 9.77 34.12 -8.12
N MET A 55 8.49 33.77 -8.07
CA MET A 55 7.77 33.01 -9.12
C MET A 55 8.30 31.59 -9.36
N THR A 56 9.02 31.01 -8.43
CA THR A 56 9.45 29.62 -8.49
C THR A 56 8.30 28.68 -8.16
N VAL A 57 8.03 27.68 -8.99
CA VAL A 57 6.99 26.67 -8.76
C VAL A 57 7.37 25.80 -7.58
N VAL A 58 6.49 25.73 -6.59
CA VAL A 58 6.62 24.87 -5.40
C VAL A 58 5.71 23.65 -5.47
N ASP A 59 4.46 23.81 -5.96
CA ASP A 59 3.53 22.72 -6.21
C ASP A 59 2.74 22.94 -7.48
N GLY A 60 2.39 21.87 -8.17
CA GLY A 60 1.58 21.89 -9.39
C GLY A 60 2.37 21.79 -10.68
N HIS A 61 3.60 21.30 -10.67
CA HIS A 61 4.44 21.08 -11.85
C HIS A 61 3.71 20.35 -12.98
N ASN A 62 3.01 19.26 -12.67
CA ASN A 62 2.22 18.50 -13.67
C ASN A 62 1.05 19.33 -14.22
N ARG A 63 0.34 20.11 -13.40
CA ARG A 63 -0.75 20.98 -13.85
C ARG A 63 -0.21 22.06 -14.81
N LYS A 64 0.90 22.72 -14.42
CA LYS A 64 1.59 23.68 -15.26
C LYS A 64 1.96 23.07 -16.62
N ALA A 65 2.67 21.94 -16.60
CA ALA A 65 3.14 21.27 -17.81
C ALA A 65 1.98 20.88 -18.76
N LEU A 66 0.88 20.34 -18.22
CA LEU A 66 -0.30 19.97 -18.99
C LEU A 66 -1.03 21.20 -19.56
N CYS A 67 -1.17 22.26 -18.76
CA CYS A 67 -1.79 23.50 -19.27
C CYS A 67 -0.96 24.11 -20.40
N GLU A 68 0.36 24.17 -20.26
CA GLU A 68 1.25 24.67 -21.31
C GLU A 68 1.22 23.80 -22.56
N LYS A 69 1.21 22.46 -22.41
CA LYS A 69 1.06 21.50 -23.52
C LYS A 69 -0.19 21.75 -24.36
N HIS A 70 -1.31 22.10 -23.70
CA HIS A 70 -2.60 22.31 -24.36
C HIS A 70 -2.97 23.78 -24.57
N GLY A 71 -2.07 24.71 -24.26
CA GLY A 71 -2.32 26.15 -24.43
C GLY A 71 -3.46 26.70 -23.55
N LEU A 72 -3.69 26.05 -22.38
CA LEU A 72 -4.73 26.44 -21.44
C LEU A 72 -4.19 27.42 -20.40
N PRO A 73 -4.98 28.46 -20.02
CA PRO A 73 -4.59 29.37 -18.95
C PRO A 73 -4.68 28.68 -17.59
N TYR A 74 -3.80 29.07 -16.66
CA TYR A 74 -3.83 28.65 -15.27
C TYR A 74 -3.53 29.80 -14.33
N GLN A 75 -3.94 29.68 -13.08
CA GLN A 75 -3.67 30.63 -12.02
C GLN A 75 -2.48 30.20 -11.17
N MET A 76 -1.76 31.15 -10.63
CA MET A 76 -0.62 30.97 -9.73
C MET A 76 -0.90 31.70 -8.43
N ALA A 77 -0.92 30.97 -7.32
CA ALA A 77 -1.05 31.55 -5.99
C ALA A 77 0.35 31.73 -5.35
N VAL A 78 0.63 32.92 -4.87
CA VAL A 78 1.94 33.26 -4.28
C VAL A 78 1.96 32.99 -2.80
N PHE A 79 2.96 32.22 -2.38
CA PHE A 79 3.24 31.91 -0.96
C PHE A 79 4.65 32.41 -0.60
N ALA A 80 4.78 33.02 0.56
CA ALA A 80 6.08 33.38 1.12
C ALA A 80 6.64 32.20 1.92
N PHE A 81 7.88 31.84 1.62
CA PHE A 81 8.67 30.83 2.32
C PHE A 81 9.97 31.48 2.82
N ASP A 82 10.42 31.08 4.01
CA ASP A 82 11.64 31.64 4.61
C ASP A 82 12.89 31.16 3.86
N ASP A 83 12.88 29.93 3.39
CA ASP A 83 13.95 29.32 2.59
C ASP A 83 13.43 28.17 1.67
N LEU A 84 14.32 27.63 0.84
CA LEU A 84 14.03 26.53 -0.05
C LEU A 84 13.65 25.25 0.71
N LEU A 85 14.23 25.02 1.88
CA LEU A 85 13.91 23.86 2.71
C LEU A 85 12.47 23.92 3.19
N GLU A 86 11.99 25.09 3.65
CA GLU A 86 10.59 25.27 4.04
C GLU A 86 9.64 25.03 2.87
N ALA A 87 9.97 25.49 1.66
CA ALA A 87 9.20 25.25 0.46
C ALA A 87 9.13 23.74 0.13
N LYS A 88 10.26 23.03 0.19
CA LYS A 88 10.33 21.57 -0.04
C LYS A 88 9.53 20.79 1.03
N GLN A 89 9.63 21.15 2.31
CA GLN A 89 8.87 20.55 3.39
C GLN A 89 7.36 20.75 3.21
N TRP A 90 6.95 21.96 2.86
CA TRP A 90 5.55 22.25 2.59
C TRP A 90 5.01 21.47 1.39
N ALA A 91 5.76 21.38 0.28
CA ALA A 91 5.39 20.57 -0.86
C ALA A 91 5.22 19.10 -0.49
N LEU A 92 6.11 18.54 0.32
CA LEU A 92 6.04 17.18 0.82
C LEU A 92 4.79 16.96 1.70
N ASP A 93 4.54 17.85 2.67
CA ASP A 93 3.42 17.70 3.61
C ASP A 93 2.07 17.79 2.92
N THR A 94 1.91 18.67 1.92
CA THR A 94 0.69 18.74 1.11
C THR A 94 0.46 17.48 0.26
N GLN A 95 1.51 16.79 -0.14
CA GLN A 95 1.42 15.58 -0.95
C GLN A 95 1.33 14.29 -0.15
N LYS A 96 1.84 14.24 1.09
CA LYS A 96 1.69 13.09 1.99
C LYS A 96 0.22 12.68 2.17
N GLY A 97 -0.67 13.65 2.31
CA GLY A 97 -2.11 13.40 2.43
C GLY A 97 -2.82 13.00 1.13
N ARG A 98 -2.22 13.27 -0.03
CA ARG A 98 -2.80 13.01 -1.36
C ARG A 98 -2.23 11.79 -2.05
N ARG A 99 -1.02 11.38 -1.68
CA ARG A 99 -0.30 10.23 -2.24
C ARG A 99 0.05 9.26 -1.13
N ASN A 100 -0.24 7.99 -1.31
CA ASN A 100 0.21 6.93 -0.41
C ASN A 100 1.69 6.64 -0.67
N LEU A 101 2.56 7.56 -0.23
CA LEU A 101 4.02 7.39 -0.34
C LEU A 101 4.48 6.27 0.60
N GLU A 102 5.23 5.33 0.06
CA GLU A 102 5.81 4.27 0.86
C GLU A 102 7.05 4.72 1.63
N LYS A 103 7.41 3.97 2.66
CA LYS A 103 8.55 4.30 3.53
C LYS A 103 9.86 4.46 2.77
N TRP A 104 10.06 3.67 1.71
CA TRP A 104 11.23 3.79 0.85
C TRP A 104 11.23 5.09 0.03
N GLU A 105 10.10 5.45 -0.54
CA GLU A 105 9.93 6.72 -1.27
C GLU A 105 10.14 7.93 -0.35
N LEU A 106 9.57 7.90 0.86
CA LEU A 106 9.79 8.92 1.89
C LEU A 106 11.27 9.02 2.27
N GLY A 107 11.96 7.88 2.39
CA GLY A 107 13.40 7.85 2.65
C GLY A 107 14.21 8.51 1.54
N LYS A 108 13.92 8.24 0.27
CA LYS A 108 14.57 8.89 -0.88
C LYS A 108 14.32 10.41 -0.90
N ILE A 109 13.11 10.84 -0.56
CA ILE A 109 12.79 12.26 -0.45
C ILE A 109 13.61 12.91 0.67
N ALA A 110 13.72 12.24 1.84
CA ALA A 110 14.54 12.73 2.93
C ALA A 110 16.01 12.91 2.49
N LEU A 111 16.57 11.97 1.75
CA LEU A 111 17.95 12.08 1.23
C LEU A 111 18.12 13.27 0.29
N LYS A 112 17.11 13.63 -0.50
CA LYS A 112 17.13 14.85 -1.33
C LYS A 112 17.09 16.14 -0.52
N LEU A 113 16.57 16.10 0.73
CA LEU A 113 16.56 17.24 1.64
C LEU A 113 17.85 17.34 2.48
N LYS A 114 18.70 16.33 2.46
CA LYS A 114 19.91 16.23 3.28
C LYS A 114 20.85 17.45 3.11
N PRO A 115 21.15 17.94 1.88
CA PRO A 115 22.06 19.07 1.70
C PRO A 115 21.57 20.35 2.39
N GLU A 116 20.28 20.66 2.32
CA GLU A 116 19.71 21.85 2.92
C GLU A 116 19.65 21.74 4.44
N ILE A 117 19.34 20.56 4.96
CA ILE A 117 19.35 20.30 6.41
C ILE A 117 20.78 20.47 6.97
N GLU A 118 21.78 19.91 6.28
CA GLU A 118 23.18 20.08 6.67
C GLU A 118 23.66 21.53 6.57
N ALA A 119 23.25 22.27 5.53
CA ALA A 119 23.56 23.67 5.39
C ALA A 119 22.94 24.51 6.51
N ARG A 120 21.68 24.23 6.88
CA ARG A 120 20.99 24.89 8.00
C ARG A 120 21.65 24.58 9.35
N ALA A 121 22.07 23.34 9.55
CA ALA A 121 22.82 22.92 10.73
C ALA A 121 24.16 23.65 10.86
N LYS A 122 24.92 23.71 9.75
CA LYS A 122 26.20 24.46 9.72
C LYS A 122 26.02 25.96 10.00
N LYS A 123 24.98 26.58 9.45
CA LYS A 123 24.69 28.00 9.68
C LYS A 123 24.37 28.26 11.16
N LYS A 124 23.52 27.43 11.77
CA LYS A 124 23.23 27.55 13.23
C LYS A 124 24.49 27.37 14.07
N GLN A 125 25.38 26.46 13.71
CA GLN A 125 26.64 26.25 14.43
C GLN A 125 27.59 27.43 14.29
N GLN A 126 27.67 28.05 13.11
CA GLN A 126 28.50 29.27 12.90
C GLN A 126 27.96 30.48 13.65
N GLU A 127 26.66 30.70 13.68
CA GLU A 127 26.01 31.77 14.44
C GLU A 127 26.27 31.61 15.94
N TYR A 128 26.29 30.39 16.47
CA TYR A 128 26.59 30.10 17.87
C TYR A 128 28.04 30.40 18.22
N HIS A 129 29.01 30.07 17.37
CA HIS A 129 30.43 30.35 17.58
C HIS A 129 30.77 31.85 17.41
N GLY A 130 30.02 32.60 16.61
CA GLY A 130 30.21 34.04 16.42
C GLY A 130 29.92 34.88 17.67
N ASN A 131 29.04 34.41 18.56
CA ASN A 131 28.69 35.11 19.78
C ASN A 131 29.64 34.89 20.98
N GLN A 132 30.62 34.00 20.86
CA GLN A 132 31.59 33.73 21.94
C GLN A 132 32.80 34.68 21.95
N HIS A 133 32.93 35.58 20.99
CA HIS A 133 34.07 36.50 20.90
C HIS A 133 33.85 37.92 21.48
N ASP A 134 32.66 38.21 22.03
CA ASP A 134 32.44 39.48 22.71
C ASP A 134 32.67 39.27 24.21
N GLY A 135 33.89 39.62 24.64
CA GLY A 135 34.36 39.47 26.00
C GLY A 135 33.63 40.39 26.98
N GLY A 136 32.91 39.83 27.92
CA GLY A 136 32.37 40.60 29.03
C GLY A 136 31.44 39.79 29.95
N LEU A 137 32.02 39.39 31.12
CA LEU A 137 31.34 39.05 32.37
C LEU A 137 30.51 37.77 32.46
N SER A 138 31.17 36.78 33.07
CA SER A 138 30.61 35.62 33.77
C SER A 138 29.34 35.97 34.55
N ALA A 139 28.23 35.44 34.09
CA ALA A 139 27.07 35.16 34.92
C ALA A 139 26.58 33.74 34.53
N THR A 140 26.54 32.87 35.50
CA THR A 140 26.04 31.50 35.50
C THR A 140 24.66 31.41 34.83
N LEU A 141 24.66 31.14 33.51
CA LEU A 141 23.51 30.63 32.80
C LEU A 141 23.73 29.14 32.60
N PRO A 142 22.69 28.27 32.72
CA PRO A 142 22.84 26.85 32.47
C PRO A 142 23.38 26.68 31.05
N GLU A 143 24.44 25.87 30.90
CA GLU A 143 24.95 25.44 29.62
C GLU A 143 23.79 24.78 28.83
N VAL A 144 23.23 25.55 27.94
CA VAL A 144 22.39 24.98 26.89
C VAL A 144 23.36 24.28 25.93
N HIS A 145 23.67 23.02 26.21
CA HIS A 145 24.29 22.14 25.24
C HIS A 145 23.36 22.12 24.04
N SER A 146 23.66 22.87 23.01
CA SER A 146 23.08 22.59 21.68
C SER A 146 23.71 21.28 21.24
N ASP A 147 22.98 20.18 21.44
CA ASP A 147 23.38 18.89 20.93
C ASP A 147 23.72 19.05 19.44
N PRO A 148 24.83 18.44 18.97
CA PRO A 148 25.15 18.44 17.55
C PRO A 148 23.93 17.93 16.78
N VAL A 149 23.50 18.67 15.78
CA VAL A 149 22.31 18.31 14.97
C VAL A 149 22.52 16.91 14.42
N ASP A 150 21.77 15.94 14.93
CA ASP A 150 21.76 14.58 14.36
C ASP A 150 20.97 14.63 13.04
N THR A 151 21.70 14.79 11.94
CA THR A 151 21.13 14.86 10.59
C THR A 151 20.18 13.70 10.31
N ARG A 152 20.49 12.51 10.82
CA ARG A 152 19.62 11.33 10.65
C ARG A 152 18.28 11.50 11.35
N LYS A 153 18.30 12.05 12.56
CA LYS A 153 17.09 12.32 13.36
C LYS A 153 16.24 13.38 12.66
N GLU A 154 16.84 14.50 12.24
CA GLU A 154 16.13 15.58 11.57
C GLU A 154 15.53 15.11 10.21
N LEU A 155 16.27 14.32 9.44
CA LEU A 155 15.75 13.67 8.22
C LEU A 155 14.57 12.76 8.51
N ALA A 156 14.66 11.94 9.55
CA ALA A 156 13.59 11.00 9.92
C ALA A 156 12.31 11.74 10.34
N GLU A 157 12.44 12.78 11.16
CA GLU A 157 11.34 13.62 11.64
C GLU A 157 10.66 14.35 10.47
N THR A 158 11.44 14.93 9.55
CA THR A 158 10.92 15.67 8.38
C THR A 158 9.97 14.84 7.53
N VAL A 159 10.30 13.56 7.30
CA VAL A 159 9.46 12.69 6.48
C VAL A 159 8.51 11.78 7.28
N GLY A 160 8.60 11.82 8.61
CA GLY A 160 7.77 10.98 9.49
C GLY A 160 8.19 9.52 9.53
N LEU A 161 9.48 9.23 9.35
CA LEU A 161 10.08 7.92 9.51
C LEU A 161 10.72 7.77 10.88
N GLY A 162 10.82 6.53 11.41
CA GLY A 162 11.64 6.29 12.58
C GLY A 162 13.13 6.39 12.24
N GLU A 163 13.96 6.91 13.16
CA GLU A 163 15.42 7.09 13.00
C GLU A 163 16.14 5.79 12.55
N ARG A 164 15.72 4.65 13.11
CA ARG A 164 16.29 3.34 12.73
C ARG A 164 16.00 2.99 11.26
N THR A 165 14.80 3.32 10.78
CA THR A 165 14.43 3.10 9.39
C THR A 165 15.21 4.04 8.48
N MET A 166 15.32 5.31 8.86
CA MET A 166 16.12 6.30 8.11
C MET A 166 17.58 5.88 8.02
N GLY A 167 18.17 5.37 9.11
CA GLY A 167 19.52 4.83 9.11
C GLY A 167 19.73 3.68 8.12
N LYS A 168 18.73 2.78 7.98
CA LYS A 168 18.77 1.73 6.96
C LYS A 168 18.67 2.27 5.54
N VAL A 169 17.80 3.25 5.32
CA VAL A 169 17.66 3.92 4.01
C VAL A 169 18.98 4.56 3.60
N MET A 170 19.64 5.27 4.51
CA MET A 170 20.96 5.87 4.25
C MET A 170 22.03 4.83 3.88
N GLN A 171 22.07 3.71 4.61
CA GLN A 171 23.00 2.63 4.32
C GLN A 171 22.75 1.95 2.96
N ILE A 172 21.47 1.77 2.60
CA ILE A 172 21.08 1.24 1.30
C ILE A 172 21.48 2.23 0.20
N ASP A 173 21.20 3.52 0.39
CA ASP A 173 21.53 4.54 -0.60
C ASP A 173 23.03 4.61 -0.88
N GLU A 174 23.85 4.52 0.16
CA GLU A 174 25.30 4.63 0.08
C GLU A 174 25.98 3.37 -0.46
N HIS A 175 25.48 2.17 -0.09
CA HIS A 175 26.23 0.92 -0.27
C HIS A 175 25.50 -0.16 -1.08
N ALA A 176 24.20 0.01 -1.37
CA ALA A 176 23.48 -1.05 -2.07
C ALA A 176 23.79 -1.07 -3.56
N PRO A 177 23.99 -2.27 -4.14
CA PRO A 177 24.02 -2.47 -5.58
C PRO A 177 22.73 -2.02 -6.27
N ALA A 178 22.80 -1.76 -7.58
CA ALA A 178 21.65 -1.27 -8.35
C ALA A 178 20.46 -2.21 -8.28
N ALA A 179 20.68 -3.52 -8.36
CA ALA A 179 19.62 -4.54 -8.27
C ALA A 179 18.73 -4.40 -7.00
N VAL A 180 19.34 -4.10 -5.84
CA VAL A 180 18.61 -3.91 -4.59
C VAL A 180 17.75 -2.63 -4.63
N LYS A 181 18.32 -1.52 -5.13
CA LYS A 181 17.63 -0.24 -5.24
C LYS A 181 16.43 -0.35 -6.19
N GLU A 182 16.61 -1.00 -7.34
CA GLU A 182 15.53 -1.25 -8.30
C GLU A 182 14.40 -2.12 -7.72
N ALA A 183 14.75 -3.19 -6.99
CA ALA A 183 13.77 -4.06 -6.35
C ALA A 183 12.96 -3.33 -5.26
N LEU A 184 13.58 -2.41 -4.52
CA LEU A 184 12.90 -1.52 -3.59
C LEU A 184 11.97 -0.53 -4.30
N ASP A 185 12.40 0.03 -5.44
CA ASP A 185 11.60 0.95 -6.24
C ASP A 185 10.38 0.25 -6.87
N LYS A 186 10.52 -1.03 -7.24
CA LYS A 186 9.43 -1.89 -7.73
C LYS A 186 8.56 -2.47 -6.62
N LYS A 187 8.83 -2.16 -5.34
CA LYS A 187 8.11 -2.68 -4.15
C LYS A 187 8.19 -4.21 -3.99
N GLU A 188 9.19 -4.79 -4.57
CA GLU A 188 9.46 -6.24 -4.49
C GLU A 188 10.09 -6.61 -3.15
N LEU A 189 10.91 -5.71 -2.58
CA LEU A 189 11.57 -5.84 -1.29
C LEU A 189 11.05 -4.82 -0.26
N SER A 190 11.11 -5.19 1.00
CA SER A 190 11.00 -4.26 2.12
C SER A 190 12.36 -3.61 2.43
N ILE A 191 12.37 -2.43 3.10
CA ILE A 191 13.62 -1.77 3.53
C ILE A 191 14.49 -2.71 4.38
N ASN A 192 13.89 -3.56 5.21
CA ASN A 192 14.65 -4.51 6.03
C ASN A 192 15.35 -5.57 5.19
N GLN A 193 14.67 -6.11 4.18
CA GLN A 193 15.27 -7.09 3.25
C GLN A 193 16.37 -6.43 2.43
N GLY A 194 16.09 -5.26 1.84
CA GLY A 194 17.11 -4.51 1.10
C GLY A 194 18.35 -4.21 1.94
N TYR A 195 18.16 -3.75 3.18
CA TYR A 195 19.28 -3.53 4.11
C TYR A 195 20.07 -4.80 4.41
N ASN A 196 19.40 -5.91 4.67
CA ASN A 196 20.08 -7.19 4.97
C ASN A 196 20.89 -7.69 3.77
N ILE A 197 20.34 -7.63 2.56
CA ILE A 197 21.05 -7.97 1.33
C ILE A 197 22.26 -7.05 1.17
N THR A 198 22.09 -5.74 1.33
CA THR A 198 23.20 -4.77 1.25
C THR A 198 24.33 -5.12 2.21
N GLN A 199 24.02 -5.47 3.47
CA GLN A 199 25.05 -5.86 4.44
C GLN A 199 25.76 -7.17 4.05
N GLN A 200 25.05 -8.14 3.50
CA GLN A 200 25.61 -9.42 3.07
C GLN A 200 26.57 -9.26 1.89
N VAL A 201 26.14 -8.49 0.87
CA VAL A 201 26.97 -8.34 -0.34
C VAL A 201 28.12 -7.36 -0.16
N ARG A 202 28.07 -6.46 0.81
CA ARG A 202 29.11 -5.47 1.08
C ARG A 202 30.47 -6.10 1.44
N GLU A 203 30.47 -7.31 1.99
CA GLU A 203 31.70 -8.04 2.36
C GLU A 203 32.35 -8.74 1.16
N LEU A 204 31.66 -8.80 0.01
CA LEU A 204 32.16 -9.41 -1.21
C LEU A 204 33.03 -8.44 -2.02
N PRO A 205 33.90 -8.96 -2.92
CA PRO A 205 34.57 -8.13 -3.90
C PRO A 205 33.60 -7.32 -4.75
N GLU A 206 33.96 -6.10 -5.12
CA GLU A 206 33.05 -5.17 -5.81
C GLU A 206 32.49 -5.75 -7.12
N GLU A 207 33.32 -6.55 -7.84
CA GLU A 207 32.92 -7.22 -9.09
C GLU A 207 31.80 -8.28 -8.89
N GLU A 208 31.70 -8.87 -7.70
CA GLU A 208 30.71 -9.91 -7.37
C GLU A 208 29.46 -9.36 -6.71
N GLN A 209 29.48 -8.14 -6.17
CA GLN A 209 28.38 -7.57 -5.38
C GLN A 209 27.08 -7.48 -6.17
N GLU A 210 27.12 -7.03 -7.42
CA GLU A 210 25.91 -6.84 -8.23
C GLU A 210 25.23 -8.17 -8.54
N GLN A 211 26.01 -9.20 -8.91
CA GLN A 211 25.45 -10.52 -9.21
C GLN A 211 24.88 -11.18 -7.95
N ALA A 212 25.63 -11.16 -6.85
CA ALA A 212 25.18 -11.73 -5.57
C ALA A 212 23.91 -11.01 -5.05
N ALA A 213 23.82 -9.69 -5.27
CA ALA A 213 22.64 -8.93 -4.92
C ALA A 213 21.42 -9.32 -5.76
N ALA A 214 21.59 -9.50 -7.07
CA ALA A 214 20.51 -9.93 -7.96
C ALA A 214 19.99 -11.32 -7.57
N GLU A 215 20.89 -12.28 -7.29
CA GLU A 215 20.53 -13.62 -6.83
C GLU A 215 19.79 -13.59 -5.49
N ALA A 216 20.24 -12.75 -4.53
CA ALA A 216 19.57 -12.58 -3.25
C ALA A 216 18.18 -11.94 -3.38
N VAL A 217 17.99 -10.99 -4.29
CA VAL A 217 16.71 -10.38 -4.60
C VAL A 217 15.72 -11.43 -5.14
N GLU A 218 16.15 -12.25 -6.12
CA GLU A 218 15.31 -13.32 -6.67
C GLU A 218 14.94 -14.36 -5.61
N LEU A 219 15.87 -14.70 -4.72
CA LEU A 219 15.59 -15.61 -3.61
C LEU A 219 14.52 -15.05 -2.65
N GLU A 220 14.57 -13.76 -2.32
CA GLU A 220 13.57 -13.13 -1.45
C GLU A 220 12.19 -13.04 -2.14
N LYS A 221 12.14 -12.82 -3.46
CA LYS A 221 10.90 -12.89 -4.24
C LYS A 221 10.29 -14.30 -4.20
N ALA A 222 11.09 -15.32 -4.47
CA ALA A 222 10.65 -16.72 -4.42
C ALA A 222 10.12 -17.09 -3.03
N LYS A 223 10.79 -16.69 -1.94
CA LYS A 223 10.29 -16.90 -0.57
C LYS A 223 8.94 -16.22 -0.32
N LYS A 224 8.75 -15.02 -0.83
CA LYS A 224 7.49 -14.28 -0.69
C LYS A 224 6.36 -15.00 -1.45
N GLU A 225 6.64 -15.48 -2.66
CA GLU A 225 5.70 -16.23 -3.46
C GLU A 225 5.30 -17.56 -2.80
N ILE A 226 6.27 -18.35 -2.33
CA ILE A 226 6.00 -19.58 -1.58
C ILE A 226 5.11 -19.29 -0.38
N LYS A 227 5.42 -18.27 0.42
CA LYS A 227 4.62 -17.90 1.59
C LYS A 227 3.18 -17.51 1.24
N THR A 228 2.96 -16.87 0.08
CA THR A 228 1.59 -16.53 -0.37
C THR A 228 0.83 -17.77 -0.81
N LEU A 229 1.49 -18.71 -1.51
CA LEU A 229 0.90 -19.98 -1.93
C LEU A 229 0.55 -20.86 -0.72
N ASP A 230 1.43 -20.95 0.27
CA ASP A 230 1.17 -21.68 1.52
C ASP A 230 -0.04 -21.08 2.28
N ALA A 231 -0.11 -19.76 2.40
CA ALA A 231 -1.23 -19.09 3.05
C ALA A 231 -2.56 -19.31 2.31
N GLU A 232 -2.53 -19.38 0.98
CA GLU A 232 -3.69 -19.68 0.16
C GLU A 232 -4.10 -21.15 0.31
N ALA A 233 -3.14 -22.08 0.32
CA ALA A 233 -3.39 -23.50 0.57
C ALA A 233 -4.00 -23.74 1.94
N ASP A 234 -3.47 -23.11 2.99
CA ASP A 234 -4.02 -23.16 4.35
C ASP A 234 -5.44 -22.62 4.43
N ARG A 235 -5.72 -21.52 3.72
CA ARG A 235 -7.07 -20.94 3.64
C ARG A 235 -8.05 -21.91 2.95
N LYS A 236 -7.66 -22.47 1.82
CA LYS A 236 -8.47 -23.48 1.10
C LYS A 236 -8.72 -24.71 1.96
N GLY A 237 -7.69 -25.21 2.66
CA GLY A 237 -7.80 -26.34 3.58
C GLY A 237 -8.77 -26.08 4.75
N LYS A 238 -8.76 -24.89 5.33
CA LYS A 238 -9.72 -24.50 6.38
C LYS A 238 -11.17 -24.46 5.87
N ILE A 239 -11.39 -23.88 4.68
CA ILE A 239 -12.72 -23.82 4.07
C ILE A 239 -13.22 -25.24 3.75
N ALA A 240 -12.37 -26.09 3.16
CA ALA A 240 -12.70 -27.47 2.89
C ALA A 240 -13.05 -28.25 4.16
N GLY A 241 -12.25 -28.09 5.23
CA GLY A 241 -12.52 -28.74 6.52
C GLY A 241 -13.82 -28.29 7.17
N GLN A 242 -14.17 -27.01 7.06
CA GLN A 242 -15.47 -26.50 7.53
C GLN A 242 -16.63 -27.09 6.74
N PHE A 243 -16.50 -27.15 5.41
CA PHE A 243 -17.51 -27.76 4.54
C PHE A 243 -17.71 -29.23 4.85
N CYS A 244 -16.64 -30.04 4.89
CA CYS A 244 -16.71 -31.47 5.21
C CYS A 244 -17.39 -31.71 6.55
N LYS A 245 -17.03 -30.95 7.57
CA LYS A 245 -17.63 -31.06 8.91
C LYS A 245 -19.12 -30.74 8.91
N ALA A 246 -19.53 -29.67 8.23
CA ALA A 246 -20.95 -29.31 8.11
C ALA A 246 -21.72 -30.38 7.33
N PHE A 247 -21.14 -30.91 6.27
CA PHE A 247 -21.71 -31.99 5.47
C PHE A 247 -21.90 -33.27 6.27
N GLU A 248 -20.86 -33.72 7.00
CA GLU A 248 -20.93 -34.89 7.88
C GLU A 248 -22.04 -34.72 8.94
N GLN A 249 -22.16 -33.55 9.52
CA GLN A 249 -23.21 -33.24 10.51
C GLN A 249 -24.61 -33.31 9.88
N ALA A 250 -24.77 -32.78 8.67
CA ALA A 250 -26.04 -32.83 7.95
C ALA A 250 -26.43 -34.27 7.59
N VAL A 251 -25.50 -35.07 7.10
CA VAL A 251 -25.72 -36.49 6.71
C VAL A 251 -26.04 -37.35 7.95
N ALA A 252 -25.49 -37.00 9.12
CA ALA A 252 -25.74 -37.71 10.37
C ALA A 252 -27.17 -37.52 10.91
N LEU A 253 -27.92 -36.55 10.40
CA LEU A 253 -29.31 -36.31 10.80
C LEU A 253 -30.19 -37.45 10.22
N THR A 254 -30.92 -38.14 11.10
CA THR A 254 -31.90 -39.13 10.69
C THR A 254 -33.30 -38.52 10.78
N PRO A 255 -33.94 -38.10 9.69
CA PRO A 255 -35.20 -37.34 9.69
C PRO A 255 -36.41 -38.26 9.89
N THR A 256 -36.51 -38.93 11.03
CA THR A 256 -37.72 -39.65 11.41
C THR A 256 -38.72 -38.69 12.07
N GLU A 257 -40.02 -39.00 12.01
CA GLU A 257 -41.07 -38.16 12.65
C GLU A 257 -40.77 -37.97 14.13
N GLU A 258 -40.32 -38.99 14.82
CA GLU A 258 -39.99 -38.97 16.23
C GLU A 258 -38.84 -38.00 16.51
N ASN A 259 -37.77 -38.06 15.73
CA ASN A 259 -36.60 -37.18 15.90
C ASN A 259 -36.94 -35.73 15.58
N VAL A 260 -37.70 -35.49 14.47
CA VAL A 260 -38.12 -34.13 14.11
C VAL A 260 -39.02 -33.54 15.19
N ARG A 261 -39.96 -34.34 15.71
CA ARG A 261 -40.85 -33.91 16.81
C ARG A 261 -40.02 -33.59 18.07
N CYS A 262 -39.08 -34.43 18.43
CA CYS A 262 -38.19 -34.17 19.59
C CYS A 262 -37.35 -32.88 19.43
N TRP A 263 -36.84 -32.60 18.25
CA TRP A 263 -36.06 -31.40 17.98
C TRP A 263 -36.88 -30.11 18.06
N THR A 264 -38.10 -30.13 17.47
CA THR A 264 -38.99 -28.98 17.43
C THR A 264 -39.66 -28.71 18.78
N GLU A 265 -40.16 -29.74 19.48
CA GLU A 265 -40.74 -29.61 20.81
C GLU A 265 -39.70 -29.23 21.86
N GLY A 266 -38.51 -29.80 21.78
CA GLY A 266 -37.39 -29.46 22.67
C GLY A 266 -36.91 -28.02 22.53
N SER A 267 -37.01 -27.45 21.34
CA SER A 267 -36.66 -26.05 21.04
C SER A 267 -37.78 -25.05 21.37
N ARG A 268 -39.00 -25.48 21.70
CA ARG A 268 -40.17 -24.65 22.01
C ARG A 268 -40.50 -23.63 20.92
N MET A 269 -40.37 -24.02 19.66
CA MET A 269 -40.59 -23.16 18.51
C MET A 269 -42.09 -22.82 18.34
N THR A 270 -42.37 -21.60 17.96
CA THR A 270 -43.69 -21.14 17.53
C THR A 270 -44.05 -21.70 16.14
N PRO A 271 -45.33 -21.71 15.74
CA PRO A 271 -45.71 -22.13 14.38
C PRO A 271 -45.03 -21.34 13.27
N ASP A 272 -44.79 -20.03 13.49
CA ASP A 272 -44.12 -19.18 12.51
C ASP A 272 -42.63 -19.55 12.37
N GLU A 273 -41.94 -19.78 13.49
CA GLU A 273 -40.53 -20.25 13.49
C GLU A 273 -40.38 -21.65 12.86
N LEU A 274 -41.40 -22.52 13.01
CA LEU A 274 -41.45 -23.81 12.32
C LEU A 274 -41.61 -23.66 10.82
N ALA A 275 -42.42 -22.71 10.37
CA ALA A 275 -42.59 -22.41 8.95
C ALA A 275 -41.32 -21.85 8.34
N ASP A 276 -40.62 -20.97 9.04
CA ASP A 276 -39.33 -20.42 8.62
C ASP A 276 -38.26 -21.55 8.52
N MET A 277 -38.20 -22.44 9.52
CA MET A 277 -37.28 -23.59 9.51
C MET A 277 -37.58 -24.53 8.34
N VAL A 278 -38.84 -24.74 7.93
CA VAL A 278 -39.18 -25.51 6.74
C VAL A 278 -38.64 -24.85 5.47
N ALA A 279 -38.78 -23.52 5.37
CA ALA A 279 -38.26 -22.77 4.22
C ALA A 279 -36.72 -22.87 4.13
N GLU A 280 -36.03 -22.65 5.25
CA GLU A 280 -34.57 -22.75 5.35
C GLU A 280 -34.06 -24.17 5.03
N ALA A 281 -34.76 -25.23 5.51
CA ALA A 281 -34.38 -26.60 5.22
C ALA A 281 -34.52 -26.93 3.74
N ARG A 282 -35.53 -26.37 3.05
CA ARG A 282 -35.70 -26.56 1.59
C ARG A 282 -34.63 -25.80 0.80
N GLU A 283 -34.28 -24.61 1.22
CA GLU A 283 -33.19 -23.83 0.62
C GLU A 283 -31.85 -24.54 0.79
N LEU A 284 -31.60 -25.11 1.96
CA LEU A 284 -30.39 -25.89 2.23
C LEU A 284 -30.35 -27.14 1.34
N ALA A 285 -31.46 -27.87 1.17
CA ALA A 285 -31.54 -29.02 0.29
C ALA A 285 -31.25 -28.66 -1.17
N ALA A 286 -31.79 -27.53 -1.65
CA ALA A 286 -31.51 -27.01 -2.98
C ALA A 286 -30.01 -26.65 -3.14
N THR A 287 -29.40 -26.07 -2.11
CA THR A 287 -27.97 -25.73 -2.08
C THR A 287 -27.11 -26.99 -2.17
N PHE A 288 -27.41 -28.04 -1.42
CA PHE A 288 -26.70 -29.33 -1.53
C PHE A 288 -26.88 -30.00 -2.86
N GLY A 289 -28.08 -29.91 -3.47
CA GLY A 289 -28.32 -30.39 -4.85
C GLY A 289 -27.41 -29.67 -5.86
N ALA A 290 -27.38 -28.35 -5.82
CA ALA A 290 -26.51 -27.54 -6.69
C ALA A 290 -24.99 -27.84 -6.48
N ILE A 291 -24.57 -28.15 -5.27
CA ILE A 291 -23.21 -28.59 -4.99
C ILE A 291 -22.93 -29.94 -5.64
N ALA A 292 -23.84 -30.90 -5.53
CA ALA A 292 -23.72 -32.21 -6.16
C ALA A 292 -23.60 -32.08 -7.69
N ASP A 293 -24.49 -31.29 -8.32
CA ASP A 293 -24.47 -31.02 -9.77
C ASP A 293 -23.11 -30.41 -10.21
N ILE A 294 -22.57 -29.46 -9.46
CA ILE A 294 -21.25 -28.86 -9.76
C ILE A 294 -20.14 -29.91 -9.64
N ILE A 295 -20.19 -30.76 -8.63
CA ILE A 295 -19.17 -31.80 -8.43
C ILE A 295 -19.24 -32.78 -9.60
N GLU A 296 -20.42 -33.24 -9.96
CA GLU A 296 -20.63 -34.20 -11.04
C GLU A 296 -20.27 -33.63 -12.41
N GLU A 297 -20.68 -32.39 -12.71
CA GLU A 297 -20.48 -31.81 -14.02
C GLU A 297 -19.08 -31.23 -14.24
N LYS A 298 -18.46 -30.67 -13.20
CA LYS A 298 -17.26 -29.84 -13.37
C LYS A 298 -16.02 -30.33 -12.65
N ILE A 299 -16.16 -31.15 -11.61
CA ILE A 299 -15.05 -31.54 -10.76
C ILE A 299 -14.65 -32.99 -10.97
N LEU A 300 -15.64 -33.90 -11.09
CA LEU A 300 -15.34 -35.30 -11.33
C LEU A 300 -14.70 -35.53 -12.72
N PRO A 301 -13.62 -36.32 -12.79
CA PRO A 301 -13.01 -36.68 -14.07
C PRO A 301 -14.01 -37.35 -15.02
N THR A 302 -13.86 -37.14 -16.33
CA THR A 302 -14.79 -37.64 -17.35
C THR A 302 -14.83 -39.17 -17.37
N ASP A 303 -13.66 -39.81 -17.19
CA ASP A 303 -13.53 -41.26 -17.11
C ASP A 303 -14.26 -41.87 -15.91
N TRP A 304 -14.32 -41.15 -14.78
CA TRP A 304 -15.12 -41.57 -13.62
C TRP A 304 -16.64 -41.49 -13.92
N ARG A 305 -17.07 -40.42 -14.57
CA ARG A 305 -18.48 -40.20 -14.97
C ARG A 305 -18.96 -41.29 -15.93
N ASP A 306 -18.13 -41.63 -16.93
CA ASP A 306 -18.44 -42.65 -17.92
C ASP A 306 -18.50 -44.07 -17.30
N ALA A 307 -17.75 -44.30 -16.22
CA ALA A 307 -17.71 -45.58 -15.52
C ALA A 307 -18.85 -45.78 -14.50
N HIS A 308 -19.45 -44.68 -13.96
CA HIS A 308 -20.41 -44.75 -12.84
C HIS A 308 -21.69 -43.94 -13.10
N GLY A 309 -21.89 -43.41 -14.31
CA GLY A 309 -23.01 -42.51 -14.63
C GLY A 309 -24.34 -43.24 -14.94
N ASP A 310 -24.40 -44.58 -14.91
CA ASP A 310 -25.58 -45.34 -15.33
C ASP A 310 -26.32 -46.04 -14.15
N ASP A 311 -25.91 -45.84 -12.90
CA ASP A 311 -26.49 -46.55 -11.74
C ASP A 311 -27.68 -45.82 -11.07
N THR A 312 -28.21 -44.76 -11.65
CA THR A 312 -29.32 -43.99 -11.05
C THR A 312 -30.71 -44.29 -11.64
N GLU A 313 -30.84 -45.20 -12.61
CA GLU A 313 -32.14 -45.65 -13.14
C GLU A 313 -32.37 -47.14 -12.88
N GLU A 314 -32.55 -47.57 -11.63
CA GLU A 314 -33.30 -48.80 -11.31
C GLU A 314 -33.64 -48.91 -9.83
N SER A 315 -34.71 -48.23 -9.39
CA SER A 315 -35.49 -48.62 -8.23
C SER A 315 -36.96 -48.20 -8.35
N GLU A 316 -37.57 -48.48 -9.47
CA GLU A 316 -39.03 -48.59 -9.60
C GLU A 316 -39.39 -50.02 -9.93
N ASP A 317 -39.38 -50.88 -8.95
CA ASP A 317 -40.25 -52.11 -8.93
C ASP A 317 -40.34 -52.62 -7.49
N ALA A 318 -41.28 -52.05 -6.74
CA ALA A 318 -41.79 -52.69 -5.54
C ALA A 318 -42.96 -53.60 -5.92
N PRO A 319 -42.90 -54.90 -5.66
CA PRO A 319 -44.02 -55.80 -5.96
C PRO A 319 -45.19 -55.47 -5.03
N SER A 320 -46.32 -55.21 -5.64
CA SER A 320 -47.62 -55.15 -4.99
C SER A 320 -48.03 -56.56 -4.54
N ASP A 321 -47.84 -56.92 -3.30
CA ASP A 321 -48.53 -58.07 -2.69
C ASP A 321 -49.71 -57.54 -1.85
N THR A 322 -50.87 -57.68 -2.48
CA THR A 322 -52.13 -57.63 -1.78
C THR A 322 -52.54 -59.07 -1.41
N PRO A 323 -52.71 -59.44 -0.15
CA PRO A 323 -53.44 -60.65 0.19
C PRO A 323 -54.96 -60.39 0.20
N ALA A 324 -55.64 -61.08 -0.65
CA ALA A 324 -57.10 -61.28 -0.56
C ALA A 324 -57.46 -62.21 0.60
N ALA A 325 -58.50 -61.81 1.34
CA ALA A 325 -59.49 -62.50 2.16
C ALA A 325 -59.62 -61.96 3.55
#